data_d8bbc236df49a19f86ba088f5d78b610
#
_entry.id   d8bbc236df49a19f86ba088f5d78b610
#
_cell.length_a   1.000
_cell.length_b   1.000
_cell.length_c   1.000
_cell.angle_alpha   90.00
_cell.angle_beta   90.00
_cell.angle_gamma   90.00
#
_symmetry.space_group_name_H-M   'P 1'
#
loop_
_entity.id
_entity.type
_entity.pdbx_description
1 polymer ?
#
loop_
_entity_poly.entity_id
_entity_poly.type
_entity_poly.pdbx_seq_one_letter_code
_entity_poly.pdbx_strand_id
1 'polypeptide(L)'
;MVVDVHAHIAHEDFIKDVRAGKYGATLSIEQGSKWELIVTRNQLLGRERVHRNPLPRRVYDLEMRLNDMDATGVDRQVLSVVPPCMYYTLDALLCRDIAASFNESLAELARTMPDRFSCMATVPLQDPEAAAKELERAVSLGHIGVEIGTNVAGRNLDDPALDVFWQKVASLDIPVLVHPMDVIGHGDRLKDYYLANLIGNPLDTSIAAACLVFGGVLERFSGIKFILSHTGGFTPWIRGRWQHGYLEREEPKSRGAREPENYLGNFYYDTIIHNADCFEFAWKTLGADRLVFATDYPFDMGDLGPALEIPGISRVPAADREKILAGNALGIYRLSA
;
A
#
# COMPACT_ATOMS: atom_id res chain seq x y z
N MET A 1 13.96 -6.20 17.53
CA MET A 1 13.86 -5.81 16.10
C MET A 1 12.50 -5.19 15.84
N VAL A 2 12.45 -4.15 15.03
CA VAL A 2 11.23 -3.49 14.56
C VAL A 2 11.27 -3.42 13.03
N VAL A 3 10.27 -3.98 12.36
CA VAL A 3 10.16 -4.02 10.89
C VAL A 3 8.92 -3.26 10.46
N ASP A 4 9.14 -2.12 9.82
CA ASP A 4 8.11 -1.26 9.26
C ASP A 4 7.73 -1.76 7.85
N VAL A 5 6.49 -2.21 7.66
CA VAL A 5 6.04 -2.81 6.41
C VAL A 5 5.30 -1.85 5.47
N HIS A 6 5.12 -0.60 5.90
CA HIS A 6 4.40 0.41 5.15
C HIS A 6 5.15 1.74 5.24
N ALA A 7 6.15 1.87 4.38
CA ALA A 7 6.97 3.06 4.26
C ALA A 7 7.25 3.37 2.78
N HIS A 8 7.15 4.63 2.41
CA HIS A 8 7.18 5.08 1.02
C HIS A 8 8.42 5.88 0.68
N ILE A 9 8.84 5.76 -0.59
CA ILE A 9 9.96 6.53 -1.14
C ILE A 9 9.69 6.92 -2.60
N ALA A 10 10.11 8.12 -2.99
CA ALA A 10 10.33 8.46 -4.39
C ALA A 10 11.86 8.54 -4.59
N HIS A 11 12.43 7.54 -5.26
CA HIS A 11 13.88 7.46 -5.40
C HIS A 11 14.47 8.71 -6.05
N GLU A 12 15.65 9.14 -5.58
CA GLU A 12 16.27 10.40 -6.01
C GLU A 12 16.53 10.44 -7.52
N ASP A 13 16.87 9.32 -8.14
CA ASP A 13 17.10 9.25 -9.59
C ASP A 13 15.83 9.50 -10.39
N PHE A 14 14.67 9.02 -9.93
CA PHE A 14 13.39 9.37 -10.52
C PHE A 14 13.13 10.90 -10.45
N ILE A 15 13.43 11.52 -9.32
CA ILE A 15 13.29 12.98 -9.16
C ILE A 15 14.24 13.73 -10.11
N LYS A 16 15.49 13.25 -10.27
CA LYS A 16 16.45 13.79 -11.25
C LYS A 16 15.93 13.66 -12.68
N ASP A 17 15.38 12.50 -13.04
CA ASP A 17 14.77 12.24 -14.36
C ASP A 17 13.61 13.19 -14.65
N VAL A 18 12.72 13.40 -13.69
CA VAL A 18 11.61 14.37 -13.82
C VAL A 18 12.14 15.79 -14.02
N ARG A 19 13.13 16.21 -13.22
CA ARG A 19 13.78 17.54 -13.37
C ARG A 19 14.48 17.71 -14.70
N ALA A 20 15.06 16.65 -15.24
CA ALA A 20 15.70 16.64 -16.56
C ALA A 20 14.68 16.63 -17.73
N GLY A 21 13.38 16.54 -17.45
CA GLY A 21 12.33 16.52 -18.47
C GLY A 21 12.18 15.19 -19.22
N LYS A 22 12.72 14.10 -18.69
CA LYS A 22 12.66 12.76 -19.29
C LYS A 22 11.23 12.31 -19.65
N TYR A 23 10.25 12.73 -18.86
CA TYR A 23 8.84 12.36 -19.02
C TYR A 23 8.00 13.45 -19.70
N GLY A 24 8.66 14.42 -20.36
CA GLY A 24 8.01 15.50 -21.11
C GLY A 24 7.09 16.37 -20.25
N ALA A 25 5.97 16.81 -20.83
CA ALA A 25 4.97 17.59 -20.14
C ALA A 25 4.10 16.79 -19.13
N THR A 26 4.17 15.46 -19.18
CA THR A 26 3.35 14.58 -18.33
C THR A 26 3.77 14.69 -16.86
N LEU A 27 5.08 14.71 -16.58
CA LEU A 27 5.62 14.87 -15.23
C LEU A 27 6.57 16.06 -15.17
N SER A 28 6.42 16.89 -14.14
CA SER A 28 7.30 18.04 -13.89
C SER A 28 7.44 18.30 -12.40
N ILE A 29 8.49 19.04 -12.03
CA ILE A 29 8.62 19.62 -10.68
C ILE A 29 8.28 21.10 -10.77
N GLU A 30 7.35 21.54 -9.90
CA GLU A 30 6.97 22.95 -9.76
C GLU A 30 7.28 23.44 -8.36
N GLN A 31 7.55 24.73 -8.20
CA GLN A 31 7.75 25.34 -6.88
C GLN A 31 6.40 25.58 -6.22
N GLY A 32 6.16 24.96 -5.09
CA GLY A 32 5.00 25.24 -4.22
C GLY A 32 5.33 26.28 -3.15
N SER A 33 4.36 26.58 -2.30
CA SER A 33 4.50 27.56 -1.22
C SER A 33 5.44 27.10 -0.10
N LYS A 34 5.42 25.82 0.25
CA LYS A 34 6.20 25.21 1.32
C LYS A 34 7.19 24.15 0.81
N TRP A 35 6.77 23.38 -0.19
CA TRP A 35 7.52 22.28 -0.77
C TRP A 35 7.54 22.39 -2.29
N GLU A 36 8.54 21.81 -2.94
CA GLU A 36 8.40 21.45 -4.34
C GLU A 36 7.20 20.52 -4.52
N LEU A 37 6.63 20.51 -5.70
CA LEU A 37 5.49 19.68 -6.06
C LEU A 37 5.88 18.81 -7.25
N ILE A 38 5.62 17.51 -7.16
CA ILE A 38 5.57 16.66 -8.35
C ILE A 38 4.20 16.84 -9.01
N VAL A 39 4.22 17.27 -10.25
CA VAL A 39 3.00 17.59 -11.01
C VAL A 39 2.82 16.56 -12.09
N THR A 40 1.67 15.89 -12.04
CA THR A 40 1.26 14.90 -13.04
C THR A 40 0.12 15.46 -13.88
N ARG A 41 0.29 15.45 -15.20
CA ARG A 41 -0.74 15.85 -16.17
C ARG A 41 -1.18 14.65 -16.97
N ASN A 42 -2.46 14.37 -16.96
CA ASN A 42 -3.05 13.28 -17.73
C ASN A 42 -4.34 13.70 -18.40
N GLN A 43 -4.80 12.88 -19.34
CA GLN A 43 -6.10 13.00 -19.99
C GLN A 43 -7.00 11.86 -19.47
N LEU A 44 -8.06 12.19 -18.78
CA LEU A 44 -9.04 11.20 -18.36
C LEU A 44 -10.43 11.60 -18.84
N LEU A 45 -11.09 10.71 -19.58
CA LEU A 45 -12.41 10.94 -20.18
C LEU A 45 -12.47 12.24 -21.03
N GLY A 46 -11.39 12.53 -21.77
CA GLY A 46 -11.30 13.72 -22.63
C GLY A 46 -11.11 15.04 -21.88
N ARG A 47 -10.81 15.00 -20.59
CA ARG A 47 -10.51 16.18 -19.75
C ARG A 47 -9.08 16.10 -19.23
N GLU A 48 -8.37 17.21 -19.30
CA GLU A 48 -7.08 17.32 -18.65
C GLU A 48 -7.27 17.30 -17.12
N ARG A 49 -6.47 16.49 -16.44
CA ARG A 49 -6.34 16.48 -14.99
C ARG A 49 -4.91 16.82 -14.62
N VAL A 50 -4.78 17.66 -13.62
CA VAL A 50 -3.48 18.06 -13.08
C VAL A 50 -3.46 17.74 -11.59
N HIS A 51 -2.64 16.77 -11.22
CA HIS A 51 -2.39 16.43 -9.82
C HIS A 51 -1.12 17.12 -9.37
N ARG A 52 -1.13 17.68 -8.16
CA ARG A 52 0.01 18.36 -7.53
C ARG A 52 0.24 17.76 -6.16
N ASN A 53 1.27 16.94 -6.05
CA ASN A 53 1.61 16.25 -4.81
C ASN A 53 2.86 16.88 -4.18
N PRO A 54 2.83 17.22 -2.88
CA PRO A 54 4.00 17.74 -2.17
C PRO A 54 5.18 16.77 -2.26
N LEU A 55 6.37 17.32 -2.44
CA LEU A 55 7.63 16.59 -2.52
C LEU A 55 8.59 17.09 -1.42
N PRO A 56 8.30 16.86 -0.12
CA PRO A 56 9.24 17.19 0.94
C PRO A 56 10.49 16.31 0.84
N ARG A 57 11.64 16.82 1.32
CA ARG A 57 12.91 16.09 1.25
C ARG A 57 12.85 14.68 1.85
N ARG A 58 12.10 14.47 2.92
CA ARG A 58 11.89 13.14 3.54
C ARG A 58 11.40 12.07 2.57
N VAL A 59 10.74 12.44 1.47
CA VAL A 59 10.24 11.50 0.46
C VAL A 59 11.38 10.82 -0.30
N TYR A 60 12.53 11.51 -0.49
CA TYR A 60 13.64 11.01 -1.32
C TYR A 60 15.03 11.08 -0.66
N ASP A 61 15.19 11.78 0.46
CA ASP A 61 16.47 11.95 1.15
C ASP A 61 16.75 10.72 2.04
N LEU A 62 17.70 9.91 1.61
CA LEU A 62 18.04 8.66 2.28
C LEU A 62 18.74 8.87 3.62
N GLU A 63 19.61 9.90 3.73
CA GLU A 63 20.30 10.20 4.98
C GLU A 63 19.30 10.64 6.06
N MET A 64 18.36 11.50 5.70
CA MET A 64 17.29 11.92 6.59
C MET A 64 16.45 10.72 7.04
N ARG A 65 16.11 9.80 6.14
CA ARG A 65 15.37 8.57 6.46
C ARG A 65 16.09 7.70 7.47
N LEU A 66 17.38 7.45 7.26
CA LEU A 66 18.18 6.63 8.18
C LEU A 66 18.25 7.24 9.58
N ASN A 67 18.46 8.57 9.66
CA ASN A 67 18.45 9.30 10.92
C ASN A 67 17.07 9.21 11.62
N ASP A 68 15.97 9.34 10.86
CA ASP A 68 14.60 9.22 11.40
C ASP A 68 14.35 7.77 11.89
N MET A 69 14.77 6.74 11.15
CA MET A 69 14.66 5.34 11.57
C MET A 69 15.42 5.07 12.87
N ASP A 70 16.66 5.57 12.98
CA ASP A 70 17.48 5.40 14.18
C ASP A 70 16.85 6.12 15.39
N ALA A 71 16.33 7.32 15.17
CA ALA A 71 15.66 8.11 16.23
C ALA A 71 14.36 7.46 16.73
N THR A 72 13.65 6.73 15.85
CA THR A 72 12.36 6.08 16.18
C THR A 72 12.49 4.61 16.55
N GLY A 73 13.68 4.03 16.45
CA GLY A 73 13.95 2.62 16.77
C GLY A 73 13.40 1.65 15.73
N VAL A 74 13.30 2.08 14.47
CA VAL A 74 12.95 1.22 13.34
C VAL A 74 14.22 0.61 12.76
N ASP A 75 14.35 -0.71 12.87
CA ASP A 75 15.55 -1.42 12.41
C ASP A 75 15.55 -1.59 10.89
N ARG A 76 14.40 -1.97 10.31
CA ARG A 76 14.25 -2.23 8.88
C ARG A 76 12.92 -1.65 8.34
N GLN A 77 12.95 -1.13 7.12
CA GLN A 77 11.75 -0.77 6.35
C GLN A 77 11.60 -1.65 5.12
N VAL A 78 10.36 -2.06 4.84
CA VAL A 78 9.95 -2.63 3.54
C VAL A 78 9.41 -1.47 2.72
N LEU A 79 10.23 -0.96 1.81
CA LEU A 79 9.95 0.25 1.05
C LEU A 79 9.05 -0.03 -0.14
N SER A 80 8.14 0.88 -0.39
CA SER A 80 7.32 0.94 -1.60
C SER A 80 7.34 2.34 -2.22
N VAL A 81 6.85 2.47 -3.45
CA VAL A 81 6.75 3.77 -4.10
C VAL A 81 5.72 4.64 -3.39
N VAL A 82 5.92 5.96 -3.38
CA VAL A 82 4.85 6.87 -2.91
C VAL A 82 3.59 6.68 -3.76
N PRO A 83 2.38 6.49 -3.17
CA PRO A 83 1.16 6.13 -3.90
C PRO A 83 0.83 7.01 -5.09
N PRO A 84 1.02 8.36 -5.05
CA PRO A 84 0.84 9.21 -6.23
C PRO A 84 1.70 8.85 -7.45
N CYS A 85 2.76 8.05 -7.28
CA CYS A 85 3.64 7.58 -8.34
C CYS A 85 3.29 6.20 -8.92
N MET A 86 2.18 5.58 -8.54
CA MET A 86 1.68 4.37 -9.20
C MET A 86 1.13 4.64 -10.61
N TYR A 87 0.68 5.86 -10.87
CA TYR A 87 0.35 6.40 -12.20
C TYR A 87 -0.63 5.58 -13.05
N TYR A 88 -1.62 4.90 -12.45
CA TYR A 88 -2.60 4.07 -13.20
C TYR A 88 -3.48 4.86 -14.18
N THR A 89 -3.48 6.17 -14.10
CA THR A 89 -4.21 7.07 -15.01
C THR A 89 -3.36 7.58 -16.19
N LEU A 90 -2.07 7.24 -16.23
CA LEU A 90 -1.18 7.53 -17.34
C LEU A 90 -1.26 6.46 -18.43
N ASP A 91 -0.68 6.76 -19.59
CA ASP A 91 -0.43 5.77 -20.63
C ASP A 91 0.31 4.55 -20.07
N ALA A 92 -0.14 3.35 -20.43
CA ALA A 92 0.37 2.12 -19.86
C ALA A 92 1.86 1.85 -20.16
N LEU A 93 2.35 2.26 -21.34
CA LEU A 93 3.76 2.11 -21.70
C LEU A 93 4.63 3.05 -20.86
N LEU A 94 4.19 4.31 -20.69
CA LEU A 94 4.88 5.26 -19.82
C LEU A 94 4.88 4.80 -18.36
N CYS A 95 3.74 4.32 -17.87
CA CYS A 95 3.65 3.78 -16.52
C CYS A 95 4.57 2.57 -16.33
N ARG A 96 4.65 1.66 -17.29
CA ARG A 96 5.57 0.52 -17.28
C ARG A 96 7.02 0.98 -17.16
N ASP A 97 7.43 1.94 -17.96
CA ASP A 97 8.81 2.42 -17.99
C ASP A 97 9.18 3.13 -16.67
N ILE A 98 8.24 3.86 -16.08
CA ILE A 98 8.40 4.46 -14.75
C ILE A 98 8.48 3.37 -13.67
N ALA A 99 7.58 2.38 -13.69
CA ALA A 99 7.58 1.28 -12.72
C ALA A 99 8.90 0.49 -12.79
N ALA A 100 9.37 0.19 -14.00
CA ALA A 100 10.65 -0.50 -14.18
C ALA A 100 11.82 0.29 -13.58
N SER A 101 11.86 1.61 -13.81
CA SER A 101 12.89 2.49 -13.24
C SER A 101 12.85 2.53 -11.69
N PHE A 102 11.65 2.61 -11.09
CA PHE A 102 11.50 2.52 -9.64
C PHE A 102 11.99 1.17 -9.10
N ASN A 103 11.55 0.08 -9.71
CA ASN A 103 11.91 -1.27 -9.26
C ASN A 103 13.43 -1.52 -9.33
N GLU A 104 14.11 -1.03 -10.37
CA GLU A 104 15.57 -1.11 -10.47
C GLU A 104 16.25 -0.31 -9.36
N SER A 105 15.83 0.92 -9.14
CA SER A 105 16.42 1.78 -8.11
C SER A 105 16.19 1.25 -6.70
N LEU A 106 15.01 0.71 -6.41
CA LEU A 106 14.70 0.14 -5.09
C LEU A 106 15.42 -1.19 -4.87
N ALA A 107 15.57 -2.04 -5.89
CA ALA A 107 16.35 -3.25 -5.81
C ALA A 107 17.84 -2.96 -5.51
N GLU A 108 18.40 -1.93 -6.15
CA GLU A 108 19.77 -1.49 -5.88
C GLU A 108 19.91 -0.96 -4.44
N LEU A 109 18.95 -0.18 -3.95
CA LEU A 109 18.95 0.30 -2.58
C LEU A 109 18.90 -0.86 -1.57
N ALA A 110 18.01 -1.83 -1.77
CA ALA A 110 17.92 -3.01 -0.91
C ALA A 110 19.21 -3.87 -0.96
N ARG A 111 19.83 -3.98 -2.13
CA ARG A 111 21.10 -4.70 -2.30
C ARG A 111 22.28 -4.02 -1.59
N THR A 112 22.31 -2.69 -1.56
CA THR A 112 23.41 -1.92 -0.94
C THR A 112 23.26 -1.78 0.57
N MET A 113 22.02 -1.84 1.09
CA MET A 113 21.70 -1.72 2.52
C MET A 113 20.73 -2.82 2.98
N PRO A 114 21.08 -4.10 2.85
CA PRO A 114 20.15 -5.22 3.08
C PRO A 114 19.68 -5.35 4.53
N ASP A 115 20.43 -4.81 5.48
CA ASP A 115 20.06 -4.81 6.91
C ASP A 115 19.01 -3.75 7.26
N ARG A 116 18.89 -2.73 6.40
CA ARG A 116 17.98 -1.59 6.65
C ARG A 116 16.76 -1.61 5.72
N PHE A 117 16.90 -2.11 4.50
CA PHE A 117 15.84 -2.02 3.49
C PHE A 117 15.57 -3.36 2.80
N SER A 118 14.28 -3.59 2.60
CA SER A 118 13.72 -4.51 1.63
C SER A 118 12.71 -3.75 0.81
N CYS A 119 12.32 -4.24 -0.37
CA CYS A 119 11.46 -3.45 -1.25
C CYS A 119 10.30 -4.25 -1.80
N MET A 120 9.17 -3.58 -1.97
CA MET A 120 8.02 -4.03 -2.74
C MET A 120 8.06 -3.43 -4.16
N ALA A 121 7.62 -4.22 -5.12
CA ALA A 121 7.50 -3.77 -6.50
C ALA A 121 6.33 -2.80 -6.67
N THR A 122 6.41 -1.95 -7.70
CA THR A 122 5.28 -1.25 -8.29
C THR A 122 5.07 -1.74 -9.72
N VAL A 123 3.83 -1.73 -10.23
CA VAL A 123 3.49 -2.32 -11.52
C VAL A 123 2.45 -1.48 -12.28
N PRO A 124 2.43 -1.50 -13.62
CA PRO A 124 1.44 -0.77 -14.43
C PRO A 124 0.10 -1.51 -14.46
N LEU A 125 -0.66 -1.53 -13.36
CA LEU A 125 -1.82 -2.40 -13.18
C LEU A 125 -3.00 -2.06 -14.11
N GLN A 126 -3.01 -0.92 -14.78
CA GLN A 126 -3.95 -0.60 -15.86
C GLN A 126 -3.76 -1.49 -17.10
N ASP A 127 -2.59 -2.13 -17.25
CA ASP A 127 -2.28 -3.21 -18.19
C ASP A 127 -1.86 -4.47 -17.41
N PRO A 128 -2.81 -5.36 -17.06
CA PRO A 128 -2.54 -6.50 -16.18
C PRO A 128 -1.52 -7.50 -16.73
N GLU A 129 -1.41 -7.65 -18.03
CA GLU A 129 -0.38 -8.49 -18.67
C GLU A 129 1.03 -7.90 -18.50
N ALA A 130 1.16 -6.59 -18.72
CA ALA A 130 2.40 -5.88 -18.47
C ALA A 130 2.77 -5.88 -16.99
N ALA A 131 1.76 -5.71 -16.11
CA ALA A 131 1.93 -5.76 -14.66
C ALA A 131 2.43 -7.12 -14.19
N ALA A 132 1.89 -8.22 -14.70
CA ALA A 132 2.33 -9.58 -14.37
C ALA A 132 3.80 -9.83 -14.80
N LYS A 133 4.20 -9.34 -15.97
CA LYS A 133 5.58 -9.45 -16.48
C LYS A 133 6.55 -8.61 -15.65
N GLU A 134 6.18 -7.37 -15.34
CA GLU A 134 7.01 -6.47 -14.53
C GLU A 134 7.16 -7.01 -13.10
N LEU A 135 6.09 -7.57 -12.53
CA LEU A 135 6.16 -8.20 -11.21
C LEU A 135 7.16 -9.36 -11.18
N GLU A 136 7.12 -10.25 -12.17
CA GLU A 136 8.09 -11.37 -12.29
C GLU A 136 9.51 -10.85 -12.41
N ARG A 137 9.74 -9.80 -13.22
CA ARG A 137 11.04 -9.15 -13.36
C ARG A 137 11.48 -8.54 -12.01
N ALA A 138 10.63 -7.80 -11.33
CA ALA A 138 10.94 -7.15 -10.06
C ALA A 138 11.31 -8.19 -8.98
N VAL A 139 10.57 -9.29 -8.88
CA VAL A 139 10.90 -10.38 -7.95
C VAL A 139 12.26 -10.99 -8.29
N SER A 140 12.61 -11.13 -9.59
CA SER A 140 13.95 -11.61 -9.99
C SER A 140 15.09 -10.64 -9.61
N LEU A 141 14.76 -9.35 -9.41
CA LEU A 141 15.68 -8.34 -8.90
C LEU A 141 15.79 -8.31 -7.35
N GLY A 142 14.95 -9.08 -6.65
CA GLY A 142 14.97 -9.19 -5.19
C GLY A 142 13.81 -8.51 -4.46
N HIS A 143 12.77 -8.04 -5.17
CA HIS A 143 11.55 -7.52 -4.52
C HIS A 143 10.81 -8.65 -3.81
N ILE A 144 10.33 -8.39 -2.60
CA ILE A 144 9.74 -9.38 -1.69
C ILE A 144 8.22 -9.28 -1.56
N GLY A 145 7.60 -8.37 -2.28
CA GLY A 145 6.17 -8.09 -2.30
C GLY A 145 5.83 -7.12 -3.42
N VAL A 146 4.59 -6.73 -3.49
CA VAL A 146 4.10 -5.70 -4.41
C VAL A 146 3.13 -4.75 -3.70
N GLU A 147 3.26 -3.45 -3.98
CA GLU A 147 2.27 -2.46 -3.58
C GLU A 147 1.35 -2.15 -4.76
N ILE A 148 0.04 -2.11 -4.49
CA ILE A 148 -0.99 -1.74 -5.47
C ILE A 148 -2.00 -0.76 -4.88
N GLY A 149 -2.68 -0.02 -5.76
CA GLY A 149 -3.80 0.82 -5.36
C GLY A 149 -5.04 0.03 -4.96
N THR A 150 -5.93 0.65 -4.19
CA THR A 150 -7.27 0.10 -3.85
C THR A 150 -8.18 -0.04 -5.06
N ASN A 151 -7.87 0.67 -6.13
CA ASN A 151 -8.55 0.62 -7.41
C ASN A 151 -7.57 0.90 -8.56
N VAL A 152 -7.95 0.58 -9.77
CA VAL A 152 -7.16 0.82 -11.00
C VAL A 152 -7.92 1.82 -11.87
N ALA A 153 -7.62 3.10 -11.70
CA ALA A 153 -8.33 4.19 -12.41
C ALA A 153 -9.87 4.08 -12.28
N GLY A 154 -10.35 3.79 -11.06
CA GLY A 154 -11.77 3.62 -10.72
C GLY A 154 -12.35 2.22 -10.96
N ARG A 155 -11.57 1.26 -11.46
CA ARG A 155 -11.97 -0.16 -11.54
C ARG A 155 -11.60 -0.89 -10.26
N ASN A 156 -12.51 -1.69 -9.72
CA ASN A 156 -12.28 -2.45 -8.50
C ASN A 156 -11.30 -3.62 -8.72
N LEU A 157 -10.71 -4.10 -7.62
CA LEU A 157 -9.71 -5.17 -7.65
C LEU A 157 -10.25 -6.57 -8.01
N ASP A 158 -11.56 -6.74 -8.10
CA ASP A 158 -12.24 -7.96 -8.58
C ASP A 158 -12.55 -7.96 -10.07
N ASP A 159 -12.09 -6.95 -10.83
CA ASP A 159 -12.20 -6.93 -12.28
C ASP A 159 -11.54 -8.20 -12.86
N PRO A 160 -12.27 -9.03 -13.65
CA PRO A 160 -11.72 -10.26 -14.23
C PRO A 160 -10.47 -10.04 -15.09
N ALA A 161 -10.28 -8.85 -15.65
CA ALA A 161 -9.07 -8.51 -16.38
C ALA A 161 -7.80 -8.58 -15.50
N LEU A 162 -7.93 -8.46 -14.17
CA LEU A 162 -6.83 -8.58 -13.23
C LEU A 162 -6.46 -10.03 -12.89
N ASP A 163 -7.21 -11.04 -13.32
CA ASP A 163 -6.96 -12.43 -12.96
C ASP A 163 -5.56 -12.91 -13.39
N VAL A 164 -5.04 -12.44 -14.52
CA VAL A 164 -3.67 -12.74 -14.96
C VAL A 164 -2.62 -12.21 -13.98
N PHE A 165 -2.83 -11.03 -13.42
CA PHE A 165 -1.97 -10.46 -12.39
C PHE A 165 -2.10 -11.24 -11.07
N TRP A 166 -3.31 -11.56 -10.63
CA TRP A 166 -3.52 -12.36 -9.40
C TRP A 166 -2.90 -13.75 -9.51
N GLN A 167 -2.99 -14.38 -10.67
CA GLN A 167 -2.33 -15.66 -10.93
C GLN A 167 -0.82 -15.54 -10.79
N LYS A 168 -0.21 -14.46 -11.29
CA LYS A 168 1.23 -14.20 -11.16
C LYS A 168 1.62 -13.99 -9.69
N VAL A 169 0.89 -13.15 -8.94
CA VAL A 169 1.10 -12.93 -7.51
C VAL A 169 1.07 -14.25 -6.75
N ALA A 170 0.04 -15.08 -6.98
CA ALA A 170 -0.09 -16.38 -6.34
C ALA A 170 1.07 -17.33 -6.69
N SER A 171 1.51 -17.34 -7.95
CA SER A 171 2.62 -18.21 -8.40
C SER A 171 3.98 -17.80 -7.82
N LEU A 172 4.17 -16.53 -7.53
CA LEU A 172 5.39 -15.99 -6.91
C LEU A 172 5.36 -16.10 -5.38
N ASP A 173 4.19 -16.40 -4.79
CA ASP A 173 3.96 -16.51 -3.33
C ASP A 173 4.51 -15.31 -2.54
N ILE A 174 4.17 -14.10 -3.01
CA ILE A 174 4.56 -12.83 -2.40
C ILE A 174 3.34 -12.10 -1.82
N PRO A 175 3.50 -11.30 -0.76
CA PRO A 175 2.43 -10.49 -0.22
C PRO A 175 2.12 -9.26 -1.08
N VAL A 176 0.90 -8.74 -0.92
CA VAL A 176 0.39 -7.54 -1.59
C VAL A 176 0.03 -6.50 -0.53
N LEU A 177 0.66 -5.33 -0.58
CA LEU A 177 0.22 -4.15 0.15
C LEU A 177 -0.84 -3.43 -0.70
N VAL A 178 -2.03 -3.22 -0.13
CA VAL A 178 -3.13 -2.49 -0.77
C VAL A 178 -3.22 -1.10 -0.16
N HIS A 179 -2.89 -0.07 -0.95
CA HIS A 179 -2.82 1.32 -0.50
C HIS A 179 -3.88 2.18 -1.20
N PRO A 180 -4.65 3.03 -0.48
CA PRO A 180 -5.65 3.90 -1.08
C PRO A 180 -5.01 4.95 -1.99
N MET A 181 -5.59 5.11 -3.17
CA MET A 181 -5.26 6.16 -4.13
C MET A 181 -6.47 6.48 -5.01
N ASP A 182 -6.55 7.71 -5.51
CA ASP A 182 -7.67 8.16 -6.35
C ASP A 182 -9.04 7.75 -5.78
N VAL A 183 -9.21 8.01 -4.47
CA VAL A 183 -10.32 7.48 -3.67
C VAL A 183 -11.69 7.95 -4.15
N ILE A 184 -12.71 7.12 -3.96
CA ILE A 184 -14.09 7.43 -4.30
C ILE A 184 -14.56 8.74 -3.64
N GLY A 185 -15.25 9.59 -4.42
CA GLY A 185 -15.77 10.88 -3.93
C GLY A 185 -14.72 11.99 -3.84
N HIS A 186 -13.46 11.74 -4.21
CA HIS A 186 -12.45 12.78 -4.33
C HIS A 186 -12.89 13.81 -5.39
N GLY A 187 -12.90 15.10 -5.01
CA GLY A 187 -13.37 16.17 -5.88
C GLY A 187 -14.88 16.38 -5.91
N ASP A 188 -15.66 15.57 -5.19
CA ASP A 188 -17.10 15.73 -4.96
C ASP A 188 -17.37 15.96 -3.47
N ARG A 189 -18.03 15.04 -2.79
CA ARG A 189 -18.39 15.18 -1.36
C ARG A 189 -17.18 15.18 -0.40
N LEU A 190 -16.03 14.65 -0.81
CA LEU A 190 -14.81 14.58 -0.01
C LEU A 190 -13.78 15.68 -0.34
N LYS A 191 -14.17 16.74 -1.04
CA LYS A 191 -13.25 17.79 -1.51
C LYS A 191 -12.76 18.74 -0.40
N ASP A 192 -13.54 18.93 0.67
CA ASP A 192 -13.26 19.87 1.75
C ASP A 192 -12.71 19.15 2.98
N TYR A 193 -12.11 19.90 3.92
CA TYR A 193 -11.67 19.43 5.25
C TYR A 193 -10.71 18.23 5.23
N TYR A 194 -9.96 18.06 4.16
CA TYR A 194 -9.06 16.90 3.99
C TYR A 194 -9.79 15.55 4.02
N LEU A 195 -11.11 15.53 3.73
CA LEU A 195 -11.93 14.32 3.82
C LEU A 195 -11.51 13.22 2.85
N ALA A 196 -10.86 13.56 1.74
CA ALA A 196 -10.30 12.55 0.83
C ALA A 196 -9.30 11.61 1.56
N ASN A 197 -8.50 12.15 2.48
CA ASN A 197 -7.63 11.35 3.33
C ASN A 197 -8.38 10.79 4.54
N LEU A 198 -9.04 11.67 5.35
CA LEU A 198 -9.62 11.28 6.64
C LEU A 198 -10.75 10.26 6.54
N ILE A 199 -11.49 10.24 5.43
CA ILE A 199 -12.62 9.34 5.18
C ILE A 199 -12.39 8.50 3.93
N GLY A 200 -11.90 9.13 2.85
CA GLY A 200 -11.75 8.46 1.56
C GLY A 200 -10.74 7.32 1.60
N ASN A 201 -9.57 7.52 2.19
CA ASN A 201 -8.56 6.47 2.29
C ASN A 201 -9.08 5.23 3.04
N PRO A 202 -9.61 5.34 4.28
CA PRO A 202 -10.20 4.19 4.98
C PRO A 202 -11.38 3.55 4.25
N LEU A 203 -12.22 4.38 3.59
CA LEU A 203 -13.38 3.88 2.83
C LEU A 203 -12.92 3.05 1.62
N ASP A 204 -11.98 3.57 0.85
CA ASP A 204 -11.53 2.92 -0.39
C ASP A 204 -10.77 1.61 -0.09
N THR A 205 -9.97 1.57 0.98
CA THR A 205 -9.37 0.32 1.49
C THR A 205 -10.43 -0.71 1.86
N SER A 206 -11.53 -0.27 2.49
CA SER A 206 -12.65 -1.17 2.84
C SER A 206 -13.39 -1.69 1.60
N ILE A 207 -13.56 -0.86 0.57
CA ILE A 207 -14.14 -1.25 -0.71
C ILE A 207 -13.24 -2.29 -1.39
N ALA A 208 -11.94 -2.05 -1.46
CA ALA A 208 -10.99 -2.99 -2.04
C ALA A 208 -11.03 -4.36 -1.35
N ALA A 209 -10.99 -4.39 -0.01
CA ALA A 209 -11.11 -5.63 0.75
C ALA A 209 -12.44 -6.35 0.49
N ALA A 210 -13.56 -5.61 0.43
CA ALA A 210 -14.88 -6.17 0.11
C ALA A 210 -14.91 -6.78 -1.30
N CYS A 211 -14.34 -6.10 -2.30
CA CYS A 211 -14.25 -6.59 -3.67
C CYS A 211 -13.38 -7.86 -3.77
N LEU A 212 -12.26 -7.93 -3.06
CA LEU A 212 -11.42 -9.14 -3.01
C LEU A 212 -12.20 -10.33 -2.43
N VAL A 213 -13.04 -10.12 -1.41
CA VAL A 213 -13.87 -11.14 -0.78
C VAL A 213 -15.04 -11.50 -1.68
N PHE A 214 -15.97 -10.57 -1.91
CA PHE A 214 -17.26 -10.85 -2.59
C PHE A 214 -17.09 -11.03 -4.11
N GLY A 215 -16.07 -10.46 -4.71
CA GLY A 215 -15.69 -10.67 -6.10
C GLY A 215 -15.02 -12.02 -6.37
N GLY A 216 -14.80 -12.84 -5.31
CA GLY A 216 -14.27 -14.20 -5.40
C GLY A 216 -12.78 -14.28 -5.75
N VAL A 217 -12.01 -13.16 -5.61
CA VAL A 217 -10.56 -13.19 -5.85
C VAL A 217 -9.87 -14.11 -4.85
N LEU A 218 -10.23 -14.03 -3.57
CA LEU A 218 -9.67 -14.88 -2.52
C LEU A 218 -10.09 -16.34 -2.63
N GLU A 219 -11.18 -16.64 -3.32
CA GLU A 219 -11.57 -18.04 -3.64
C GLU A 219 -10.69 -18.60 -4.77
N ARG A 220 -10.50 -17.82 -5.84
CA ARG A 220 -9.69 -18.25 -6.99
C ARG A 220 -8.19 -18.29 -6.68
N PHE A 221 -7.72 -17.39 -5.80
CA PHE A 221 -6.30 -17.19 -5.48
C PHE A 221 -6.06 -17.20 -3.95
N SER A 222 -6.50 -18.28 -3.29
CA SER A 222 -6.62 -18.41 -1.82
C SER A 222 -5.28 -18.27 -1.05
N GLY A 223 -4.14 -18.45 -1.72
CA GLY A 223 -2.81 -18.35 -1.08
C GLY A 223 -2.28 -16.93 -0.92
N ILE A 224 -2.87 -15.93 -1.59
CA ILE A 224 -2.37 -14.56 -1.54
C ILE A 224 -2.60 -13.96 -0.15
N LYS A 225 -1.56 -13.33 0.38
CA LYS A 225 -1.59 -12.56 1.63
C LYS A 225 -1.71 -11.08 1.28
N PHE A 226 -2.71 -10.41 1.83
CA PHE A 226 -2.92 -8.97 1.65
C PHE A 226 -2.63 -8.22 2.93
N ILE A 227 -1.86 -7.15 2.84
CA ILE A 227 -1.67 -6.17 3.90
C ILE A 227 -2.56 -4.98 3.56
N LEU A 228 -3.50 -4.67 4.43
CA LEU A 228 -4.43 -3.56 4.25
C LEU A 228 -3.93 -2.33 5.00
N SER A 229 -3.74 -1.24 4.29
CA SER A 229 -3.28 0.04 4.85
C SER A 229 -4.28 0.62 5.85
N HIS A 230 -3.76 1.42 6.81
CA HIS A 230 -4.53 2.16 7.80
C HIS A 230 -5.49 1.25 8.58
N THR A 231 -4.92 0.15 9.10
CA THR A 231 -5.64 -0.91 9.84
C THR A 231 -6.82 -1.47 9.05
N GLY A 232 -6.73 -1.47 7.70
CA GLY A 232 -7.79 -1.96 6.81
C GLY A 232 -9.01 -1.05 6.72
N GLY A 233 -8.86 0.22 7.07
CA GLY A 233 -9.95 1.19 7.03
C GLY A 233 -11.09 0.83 7.99
N PHE A 234 -12.29 0.64 7.45
CA PHE A 234 -13.47 0.24 8.23
C PHE A 234 -13.65 -1.28 8.35
N THR A 235 -12.80 -2.08 7.70
CA THR A 235 -12.96 -3.55 7.61
C THR A 235 -13.08 -4.23 8.97
N PRO A 236 -12.25 -3.94 10.00
CA PRO A 236 -12.38 -4.56 11.31
C PRO A 236 -13.73 -4.29 11.98
N TRP A 237 -14.29 -3.10 11.73
CA TRP A 237 -15.54 -2.66 12.31
C TRP A 237 -16.76 -3.24 11.62
N ILE A 238 -16.75 -3.36 10.26
CA ILE A 238 -17.93 -3.73 9.48
C ILE A 238 -18.00 -5.22 9.12
N ARG A 239 -17.04 -6.05 9.54
CA ARG A 239 -17.00 -7.50 9.22
C ARG A 239 -18.29 -8.24 9.59
N GLY A 240 -18.87 -7.92 10.75
CA GLY A 240 -20.15 -8.50 11.17
C GLY A 240 -21.31 -8.11 10.23
N ARG A 241 -21.29 -6.90 9.67
CA ARG A 241 -22.26 -6.47 8.65
C ARG A 241 -22.06 -7.24 7.33
N TRP A 242 -20.81 -7.54 6.94
CA TRP A 242 -20.54 -8.37 5.76
C TRP A 242 -21.09 -9.78 5.93
N GLN A 243 -20.84 -10.40 7.09
CA GLN A 243 -21.34 -11.73 7.42
C GLN A 243 -22.87 -11.78 7.41
N HIS A 244 -23.52 -10.82 8.08
CA HIS A 244 -24.98 -10.73 8.08
C HIS A 244 -25.54 -10.52 6.67
N GLY A 245 -24.96 -9.58 5.90
CA GLY A 245 -25.38 -9.35 4.51
C GLY A 245 -25.23 -10.58 3.61
N TYR A 246 -24.16 -11.37 3.79
CA TYR A 246 -23.97 -12.62 3.08
C TYR A 246 -25.07 -13.65 3.40
N LEU A 247 -25.48 -13.75 4.66
CA LEU A 247 -26.55 -14.69 5.06
C LEU A 247 -27.91 -14.30 4.50
N GLU A 248 -28.23 -13.00 4.47
CA GLU A 248 -29.56 -12.47 4.14
C GLU A 248 -29.76 -12.16 2.65
N ARG A 249 -28.68 -12.02 1.85
CA ARG A 249 -28.74 -11.52 0.48
C ARG A 249 -28.05 -12.47 -0.50
N GLU A 250 -28.54 -12.50 -1.75
CA GLU A 250 -27.92 -13.29 -2.82
C GLU A 250 -26.78 -12.57 -3.54
N GLU A 251 -26.79 -11.24 -3.53
CA GLU A 251 -25.78 -10.42 -4.24
C GLU A 251 -24.34 -10.70 -3.76
N PRO A 252 -24.04 -10.82 -2.45
CA PRO A 252 -22.71 -11.18 -1.96
C PRO A 252 -22.22 -12.57 -2.39
N LYS A 253 -23.13 -13.46 -2.81
CA LYS A 253 -22.84 -14.84 -3.24
C LYS A 253 -22.65 -14.96 -4.75
N SER A 254 -22.97 -13.92 -5.50
CA SER A 254 -23.11 -13.95 -6.97
C SER A 254 -21.85 -14.36 -7.73
N ARG A 255 -20.66 -14.19 -7.13
CA ARG A 255 -19.36 -14.58 -7.70
C ARG A 255 -18.75 -15.85 -7.07
N GLY A 256 -19.55 -16.64 -6.36
CA GLY A 256 -19.12 -17.90 -5.76
C GLY A 256 -18.27 -17.76 -4.51
N ALA A 257 -18.23 -16.56 -3.91
CA ALA A 257 -17.56 -16.37 -2.63
C ALA A 257 -18.23 -17.20 -1.54
N ARG A 258 -17.44 -17.78 -0.64
CA ARG A 258 -17.90 -18.34 0.62
C ARG A 258 -18.18 -17.24 1.63
N GLU A 259 -18.62 -17.61 2.82
CA GLU A 259 -18.83 -16.66 3.91
C GLU A 259 -17.57 -15.80 4.15
N PRO A 260 -17.72 -14.47 4.34
CA PRO A 260 -16.59 -13.54 4.46
C PRO A 260 -15.56 -13.95 5.52
N GLU A 261 -15.99 -14.55 6.63
CA GLU A 261 -15.10 -14.97 7.71
C GLU A 261 -14.07 -16.02 7.28
N ASN A 262 -14.34 -16.80 6.22
CA ASN A 262 -13.38 -17.76 5.68
C ASN A 262 -12.14 -17.11 5.07
N TYR A 263 -12.22 -15.82 4.73
CA TYR A 263 -11.15 -15.09 4.05
C TYR A 263 -10.40 -14.12 4.95
N LEU A 264 -10.89 -13.84 6.16
CA LEU A 264 -10.24 -12.89 7.06
C LEU A 264 -8.81 -13.31 7.41
N GLY A 265 -8.50 -14.59 7.32
CA GLY A 265 -7.15 -15.13 7.47
C GLY A 265 -6.17 -14.77 6.34
N ASN A 266 -6.63 -14.25 5.20
CA ASN A 266 -5.78 -13.77 4.12
C ASN A 266 -5.32 -12.33 4.35
N PHE A 267 -5.98 -11.58 5.24
CA PHE A 267 -5.67 -10.19 5.52
C PHE A 267 -4.77 -10.04 6.72
N TYR A 268 -3.79 -9.16 6.55
CA TYR A 268 -3.01 -8.52 7.60
C TYR A 268 -3.36 -7.04 7.61
N TYR A 269 -3.16 -6.40 8.72
CA TYR A 269 -3.57 -5.01 8.95
C TYR A 269 -2.39 -4.26 9.54
N ASP A 270 -2.06 -3.12 9.01
CA ASP A 270 -1.02 -2.28 9.59
C ASP A 270 -1.47 -1.63 10.91
N THR A 271 -0.54 -0.98 11.59
CA THR A 271 -0.80 -0.38 12.90
C THR A 271 -1.09 1.12 12.86
N ILE A 272 -1.36 1.69 11.69
CA ILE A 272 -1.62 3.12 11.52
C ILE A 272 -3.08 3.43 11.90
N ILE A 273 -3.32 3.75 13.17
CA ILE A 273 -4.66 3.91 13.75
C ILE A 273 -4.82 5.13 14.65
N HIS A 274 -3.73 5.78 15.08
CA HIS A 274 -3.65 7.05 15.82
C HIS A 274 -4.42 7.13 17.16
N ASN A 275 -4.95 6.00 17.67
CA ASN A 275 -5.72 5.99 18.91
C ASN A 275 -5.56 4.66 19.65
N ALA A 276 -5.24 4.71 20.95
CA ALA A 276 -4.96 3.51 21.75
C ALA A 276 -6.17 2.60 21.94
N ASP A 277 -7.38 3.13 22.06
CA ASP A 277 -8.59 2.32 22.26
C ASP A 277 -9.00 1.66 20.94
N CYS A 278 -8.81 2.36 19.80
CA CYS A 278 -9.01 1.77 18.48
C CYS A 278 -7.98 0.67 18.19
N PHE A 279 -6.72 0.86 18.58
CA PHE A 279 -5.69 -0.16 18.47
C PHE A 279 -6.04 -1.41 19.30
N GLU A 280 -6.47 -1.23 20.55
CA GLU A 280 -6.89 -2.32 21.42
C GLU A 280 -8.10 -3.07 20.83
N PHE A 281 -9.06 -2.35 20.24
CA PHE A 281 -10.16 -2.96 19.52
C PHE A 281 -9.66 -3.81 18.33
N ALA A 282 -8.77 -3.28 17.49
CA ALA A 282 -8.20 -4.01 16.37
C ALA A 282 -7.43 -5.26 16.84
N TRP A 283 -6.57 -5.14 17.85
CA TRP A 283 -5.85 -6.28 18.43
C TRP A 283 -6.78 -7.37 18.96
N LYS A 284 -7.82 -7.01 19.74
CA LYS A 284 -8.80 -7.97 20.28
C LYS A 284 -9.66 -8.62 19.20
N THR A 285 -9.95 -7.90 18.12
CA THR A 285 -10.86 -8.32 17.05
C THR A 285 -10.15 -9.17 16.00
N LEU A 286 -8.92 -8.79 15.63
CA LEU A 286 -8.15 -9.39 14.54
C LEU A 286 -7.14 -10.42 15.06
N GLY A 287 -6.67 -10.26 16.31
CA GLY A 287 -5.57 -11.02 16.88
C GLY A 287 -4.19 -10.47 16.51
N ALA A 288 -3.22 -10.68 17.41
CA ALA A 288 -1.85 -10.21 17.22
C ALA A 288 -1.19 -10.76 15.96
N ASP A 289 -1.52 -11.98 15.55
CA ASP A 289 -0.96 -12.65 14.36
C ASP A 289 -1.38 -12.00 13.03
N ARG A 290 -2.28 -11.01 13.07
CA ARG A 290 -2.78 -10.29 11.89
C ARG A 290 -2.39 -8.82 11.86
N LEU A 291 -1.73 -8.32 12.88
CA LEU A 291 -1.25 -6.94 12.94
C LEU A 291 0.24 -6.89 12.56
N VAL A 292 0.62 -5.90 11.77
CA VAL A 292 2.00 -5.65 11.35
C VAL A 292 2.36 -4.19 11.60
N PHE A 293 3.52 -3.96 12.19
CA PHE A 293 4.00 -2.61 12.46
C PHE A 293 4.21 -1.82 11.19
N ALA A 294 3.77 -0.57 11.19
CA ALA A 294 3.88 0.35 10.06
C ALA A 294 3.87 1.80 10.51
N THR A 295 4.50 2.67 9.71
CA THR A 295 4.61 4.11 10.00
C THR A 295 3.93 5.01 8.99
N ASP A 296 3.69 4.56 7.75
CA ASP A 296 3.31 5.41 6.60
C ASP A 296 4.34 6.54 6.34
N TYR A 297 5.61 6.27 6.71
CA TYR A 297 6.70 7.21 6.46
C TYR A 297 6.80 7.55 4.96
N PRO A 298 6.95 8.79 4.52
CA PRO A 298 7.27 9.97 5.34
C PRO A 298 6.08 10.96 5.50
N PHE A 299 4.85 10.48 5.38
CA PHE A 299 3.67 11.35 5.38
C PHE A 299 3.34 11.87 6.78
N ASP A 300 2.74 13.06 6.82
CA ASP A 300 2.31 13.72 8.06
C ASP A 300 1.10 13.06 8.73
N MET A 301 0.38 12.22 7.98
CA MET A 301 -0.67 11.34 8.50
C MET A 301 -0.16 9.96 8.93
N GLY A 302 1.15 9.73 8.83
CA GLY A 302 1.80 8.54 9.36
C GLY A 302 2.05 8.62 10.87
N ASP A 303 2.49 7.51 11.45
CA ASP A 303 2.98 7.45 12.83
C ASP A 303 4.52 7.52 12.83
N LEU A 304 5.04 8.73 12.93
CA LEU A 304 6.48 9.01 12.86
C LEU A 304 7.15 9.12 14.24
N GLY A 305 6.45 8.69 15.29
CA GLY A 305 6.97 8.61 16.65
C GLY A 305 7.82 7.36 16.91
N PRO A 306 8.36 7.22 18.14
CA PRO A 306 9.10 6.02 18.52
C PRO A 306 8.24 4.76 18.37
N ALA A 307 8.78 3.72 17.74
CA ALA A 307 8.06 2.48 17.41
C ALA A 307 7.43 1.78 18.63
N LEU A 308 8.07 1.91 19.81
CA LEU A 308 7.54 1.35 21.06
C LEU A 308 6.49 2.23 21.74
N GLU A 309 6.17 3.40 21.17
CA GLU A 309 5.22 4.37 21.71
C GLU A 309 3.99 4.54 20.81
N ILE A 310 3.85 3.76 19.73
CA ILE A 310 2.65 3.80 18.90
C ILE A 310 1.39 3.61 19.76
N PRO A 311 0.29 4.30 19.46
CA PRO A 311 -0.90 4.30 20.31
C PRO A 311 -1.39 2.89 20.64
N GLY A 312 -1.42 2.52 21.92
CA GLY A 312 -1.95 1.25 22.40
C GLY A 312 -0.95 0.08 22.48
N ILE A 313 0.24 0.18 21.87
CA ILE A 313 1.21 -0.94 21.89
C ILE A 313 1.63 -1.35 23.31
N SER A 314 1.70 -0.41 24.26
CA SER A 314 2.02 -0.70 25.65
C SER A 314 0.95 -1.51 26.39
N ARG A 315 -0.28 -1.54 25.89
CA ARG A 315 -1.40 -2.33 26.44
C ARG A 315 -1.37 -3.79 26.01
N VAL A 316 -0.53 -4.13 25.02
CA VAL A 316 -0.43 -5.47 24.45
C VAL A 316 0.61 -6.29 25.21
N PRO A 317 0.34 -7.58 25.52
CA PRO A 317 1.32 -8.49 26.13
C PRO A 317 2.63 -8.55 25.32
N ALA A 318 3.76 -8.76 26.00
CA ALA A 318 5.08 -8.73 25.38
C ALA A 318 5.19 -9.69 24.16
N ALA A 319 4.67 -10.91 24.27
CA ALA A 319 4.71 -11.89 23.18
C ALA A 319 3.91 -11.44 21.94
N ASP A 320 2.76 -10.80 22.13
CA ASP A 320 1.96 -10.27 21.04
C ASP A 320 2.62 -9.02 20.43
N ARG A 321 3.22 -8.18 21.26
CA ARG A 321 3.98 -7.01 20.82
C ARG A 321 5.17 -7.40 19.95
N GLU A 322 5.93 -8.43 20.30
CA GLU A 322 7.03 -8.96 19.48
C GLU A 322 6.55 -9.43 18.12
N LYS A 323 5.40 -10.12 18.05
CA LYS A 323 4.78 -10.51 16.78
C LYS A 323 4.43 -9.30 15.92
N ILE A 324 3.77 -8.31 16.51
CA ILE A 324 3.30 -7.10 15.80
C ILE A 324 4.49 -6.30 15.27
N LEU A 325 5.52 -6.08 16.12
CA LEU A 325 6.66 -5.22 15.77
C LEU A 325 7.59 -5.84 14.71
N ALA A 326 7.69 -7.17 14.64
CA ALA A 326 8.59 -7.84 13.70
C ALA A 326 8.14 -9.24 13.28
N GLY A 327 7.73 -10.11 14.22
CA GLY A 327 7.53 -11.53 13.95
C GLY A 327 6.64 -11.84 12.77
N ASN A 328 5.50 -11.12 12.65
CA ASN A 328 4.58 -11.30 11.53
C ASN A 328 5.20 -10.82 10.20
N ALA A 329 5.87 -9.69 10.20
CA ALA A 329 6.56 -9.17 9.00
C ALA A 329 7.65 -10.13 8.52
N LEU A 330 8.48 -10.66 9.43
CA LEU A 330 9.50 -11.66 9.10
C LEU A 330 8.88 -12.92 8.45
N GLY A 331 7.73 -13.39 8.98
CA GLY A 331 7.01 -14.54 8.41
C GLY A 331 6.34 -14.26 7.07
N ILE A 332 5.71 -13.08 6.90
CA ILE A 332 5.01 -12.69 5.67
C ILE A 332 6.00 -12.54 4.51
N TYR A 333 7.10 -11.84 4.74
CA TYR A 333 8.11 -11.51 3.73
C TYR A 333 9.28 -12.49 3.68
N ARG A 334 9.30 -13.52 4.54
CA ARG A 334 10.39 -14.51 4.65
C ARG A 334 11.77 -13.86 4.89
N LEU A 335 11.78 -12.82 5.71
CA LEU A 335 13.00 -12.13 6.09
C LEU A 335 13.73 -12.90 7.19
N SER A 336 15.06 -12.86 7.16
CA SER A 336 15.90 -13.28 8.29
C SER A 336 15.85 -12.23 9.41
N ALA A 337 15.87 -12.72 10.66
CA ALA A 337 15.93 -11.87 11.86
C ALA A 337 17.33 -11.22 12.02
#